data_c018d1ce426c32a5bcc2aff6040713c8
#
_entry.id   c018d1ce426c32a5bcc2aff6040713c8
#
_cell.length_a   1.000
_cell.length_b   1.000
_cell.length_c   1.000
_cell.angle_alpha   90.00
_cell.angle_beta   90.00
_cell.angle_gamma   90.00
#
_symmetry.space_group_name_H-M   'P 1'
#
loop_
_entity.id
_entity.type
_entity.pdbx_description
1 polymer ?
#
loop_
_entity_poly.entity_id
_entity_poly.type
_entity_poly.pdbx_seq_one_letter_code
_entity_poly.pdbx_strand_id
1 'polypeptide(L)'
;MKRKFRLIIAACVLSIVALTGCGEKTAPTFPHTTDGDPTDAKYFDFDLNAAETGYIISAKADADLPLYLILPATYEEKPVVAIKERGFAGGEFISVSIPAGVTETGIRAFADCKYLATVVYGKDVEKNLAGEYAATQIIRSYAFLGCAKLEYLTLTAVSKIDGGAFAYCNKLKSVTVEKTAEVAADAFPSTVKAERRV
;
A
#
# COMPACT_ATOMS: atom_id res chain seq x y z
N MET A 1 -42.30 26.98 -0.61
CA MET A 1 -40.94 26.65 -0.26
C MET A 1 -40.30 25.97 -1.47
N LYS A 2 -39.42 26.67 -2.19
CA LYS A 2 -38.81 26.21 -3.45
C LYS A 2 -37.44 25.59 -3.16
N ARG A 3 -37.28 24.25 -3.31
CA ARG A 3 -36.01 23.56 -3.22
C ARG A 3 -35.22 23.81 -4.51
N LYS A 4 -34.05 24.45 -4.39
CA LYS A 4 -33.10 24.63 -5.49
C LYS A 4 -32.23 23.39 -5.59
N PHE A 5 -32.42 22.61 -6.67
CA PHE A 5 -31.49 21.58 -7.12
C PHE A 5 -30.24 22.27 -7.70
N ARG A 6 -29.08 22.05 -7.12
CA ARG A 6 -27.81 22.43 -7.73
C ARG A 6 -27.30 21.24 -8.54
N LEU A 7 -27.37 21.41 -9.85
CA LEU A 7 -26.76 20.52 -10.82
C LEU A 7 -25.24 20.81 -10.81
N ILE A 8 -24.43 19.81 -10.41
CA ILE A 8 -22.97 19.89 -10.54
C ILE A 8 -22.64 19.31 -11.90
N ILE A 9 -22.27 20.18 -12.83
CA ILE A 9 -21.76 19.79 -14.15
C ILE A 9 -20.29 19.43 -13.96
N ALA A 10 -19.95 18.16 -14.13
CA ALA A 10 -18.57 17.70 -14.24
C ALA A 10 -18.02 18.13 -15.61
N ALA A 11 -17.14 19.11 -15.62
CA ALA A 11 -16.44 19.54 -16.82
C ALA A 11 -15.28 18.56 -17.10
N CYS A 12 -15.43 17.73 -18.13
CA CYS A 12 -14.31 17.01 -18.75
C CYS A 12 -13.38 18.03 -19.40
N VAL A 13 -12.22 18.26 -18.79
CA VAL A 13 -11.14 19.02 -19.43
C VAL A 13 -10.30 18.05 -20.25
N LEU A 14 -10.49 18.09 -21.56
CA LEU A 14 -9.62 17.45 -22.55
C LEU A 14 -8.33 18.27 -22.62
N SER A 15 -7.25 17.80 -22.00
CA SER A 15 -5.94 18.42 -22.14
C SER A 15 -5.21 17.85 -23.35
N ILE A 16 -5.06 18.69 -24.37
CA ILE A 16 -4.21 18.43 -25.53
C ILE A 16 -2.75 18.59 -25.05
N VAL A 17 -2.00 17.50 -25.05
CA VAL A 17 -0.56 17.53 -24.76
C VAL A 17 0.19 17.89 -26.03
N ALA A 18 0.76 19.09 -26.06
CA ALA A 18 1.76 19.47 -27.04
C ALA A 18 3.11 18.86 -26.70
N LEU A 19 3.68 18.09 -27.63
CA LEU A 19 5.03 17.55 -27.57
C LEU A 19 6.07 18.65 -27.64
N THR A 20 6.78 18.91 -26.54
CA THR A 20 8.13 19.49 -26.58
C THR A 20 9.02 18.67 -25.67
N GLY A 21 10.05 18.06 -26.26
CA GLY A 21 10.96 17.14 -25.61
C GLY A 21 11.84 17.80 -24.56
N CYS A 22 11.82 17.23 -23.37
CA CYS A 22 12.95 17.14 -22.47
C CYS A 22 12.64 15.98 -21.53
N GLY A 23 13.54 15.01 -21.43
CA GLY A 23 13.26 13.71 -20.80
C GLY A 23 13.04 13.76 -19.29
N GLU A 24 11.86 14.13 -18.86
CA GLU A 24 11.37 13.78 -17.55
C GLU A 24 10.94 12.30 -17.60
N LYS A 25 11.63 11.48 -16.80
CA LYS A 25 11.13 10.13 -16.49
C LYS A 25 9.79 10.31 -15.78
N THR A 26 8.71 10.25 -16.55
CA THR A 26 7.36 10.20 -15.99
C THR A 26 7.30 8.99 -15.06
N ALA A 27 6.96 9.23 -13.80
CA ALA A 27 6.66 8.17 -12.85
C ALA A 27 5.66 7.20 -13.51
N PRO A 28 5.80 5.89 -13.33
CA PRO A 28 4.89 4.93 -13.94
C PRO A 28 3.46 5.29 -13.52
N THR A 29 2.59 5.49 -14.50
CA THR A 29 1.16 5.67 -14.28
C THR A 29 0.64 4.33 -13.76
N PHE A 30 0.39 4.26 -12.45
CA PHE A 30 -0.22 3.06 -11.87
C PHE A 30 -1.58 2.84 -12.50
N PRO A 31 -1.87 1.67 -13.06
CA PRO A 31 -3.12 1.40 -13.77
C PRO A 31 -4.36 1.43 -12.88
N HIS A 32 -4.20 1.64 -11.57
CA HIS A 32 -5.28 1.61 -10.60
C HIS A 32 -5.10 2.74 -9.57
N THR A 33 -6.12 3.56 -9.42
CA THR A 33 -6.12 4.68 -8.48
C THR A 33 -6.05 4.14 -7.05
N THR A 34 -5.01 4.52 -6.34
CA THR A 34 -4.93 4.39 -4.88
C THR A 34 -5.50 5.64 -4.20
N ASP A 35 -6.06 6.56 -5.00
CA ASP A 35 -6.69 7.78 -4.55
C ASP A 35 -8.19 7.59 -4.44
N GLY A 36 -8.73 7.83 -3.26
CA GLY A 36 -10.15 7.67 -2.97
C GLY A 36 -10.39 7.60 -1.46
N ASP A 37 -11.66 7.45 -1.11
CA ASP A 37 -12.07 7.22 0.28
C ASP A 37 -11.59 5.84 0.75
N PRO A 38 -11.31 5.68 2.05
CA PRO A 38 -11.00 4.38 2.64
C PRO A 38 -12.10 3.35 2.35
N THR A 39 -11.70 2.11 2.14
CA THR A 39 -12.63 0.99 2.02
C THR A 39 -13.50 0.90 3.29
N ASP A 40 -14.80 0.69 3.11
CA ASP A 40 -15.79 0.63 4.19
C ASP A 40 -15.36 -0.37 5.29
N ALA A 41 -15.42 0.07 6.54
CA ALA A 41 -15.05 -0.71 7.73
C ALA A 41 -15.81 -2.04 7.87
N LYS A 42 -16.98 -2.17 7.22
CA LYS A 42 -17.78 -3.43 7.24
C LYS A 42 -17.03 -4.65 6.72
N TYR A 43 -15.98 -4.45 5.90
CA TYR A 43 -15.16 -5.51 5.32
C TYR A 43 -14.04 -6.00 6.24
N PHE A 44 -13.78 -5.30 7.35
CA PHE A 44 -12.62 -5.54 8.20
C PHE A 44 -13.01 -5.92 9.62
N ASP A 45 -12.13 -6.69 10.26
CA ASP A 45 -12.07 -6.84 11.71
C ASP A 45 -10.98 -5.93 12.27
N PHE A 46 -11.25 -5.38 13.45
CA PHE A 46 -10.37 -4.46 14.15
C PHE A 46 -10.15 -4.98 15.57
N ASP A 47 -8.97 -5.51 15.84
CA ASP A 47 -8.54 -5.94 17.16
C ASP A 47 -7.74 -4.82 17.84
N LEU A 48 -8.04 -4.46 19.08
CA LEU A 48 -7.18 -3.54 19.83
C LEU A 48 -5.80 -4.16 20.05
N ASN A 49 -4.73 -3.36 19.91
CA ASN A 49 -3.41 -3.78 20.31
C ASN A 49 -3.33 -3.92 21.85
N ALA A 50 -2.28 -4.58 22.36
CA ALA A 50 -2.14 -4.86 23.79
C ALA A 50 -2.08 -3.57 24.67
N ALA A 51 -1.71 -2.43 24.09
CA ALA A 51 -1.66 -1.14 24.77
C ALA A 51 -2.98 -0.35 24.65
N GLU A 52 -3.97 -0.87 23.92
CA GLU A 52 -5.26 -0.23 23.62
C GLU A 52 -5.13 1.16 22.93
N THR A 53 -4.00 1.43 22.29
CA THR A 53 -3.68 2.70 21.65
C THR A 53 -4.00 2.75 20.17
N GLY A 54 -4.31 1.60 19.56
CA GLY A 54 -4.62 1.48 18.14
C GLY A 54 -5.14 0.11 17.76
N TYR A 55 -5.56 0.00 16.51
CA TYR A 55 -6.15 -1.23 15.97
C TYR A 55 -5.18 -2.01 15.09
N ILE A 56 -5.30 -3.31 15.16
CA ILE A 56 -4.70 -4.28 14.23
C ILE A 56 -5.82 -4.71 13.29
N ILE A 57 -5.63 -4.52 11.97
CA ILE A 57 -6.66 -4.76 10.96
C ILE A 57 -6.47 -6.11 10.25
N SER A 58 -7.58 -6.76 9.93
CA SER A 58 -7.66 -7.92 9.05
C SER A 58 -8.93 -7.90 8.21
N ALA A 59 -8.99 -8.68 7.14
CA ALA A 59 -10.24 -8.94 6.44
C ALA A 59 -11.17 -9.76 7.34
N LYS A 60 -12.47 -9.47 7.30
CA LYS A 60 -13.48 -10.37 7.88
C LYS A 60 -13.49 -11.70 7.14
N ALA A 61 -13.76 -12.78 7.88
CA ALA A 61 -14.00 -14.07 7.26
C ALA A 61 -15.14 -13.95 6.24
N ASP A 62 -14.93 -14.55 5.06
CA ASP A 62 -15.90 -14.57 3.95
C ASP A 62 -16.31 -13.19 3.40
N ALA A 63 -15.54 -12.13 3.70
CA ALA A 63 -15.79 -10.82 3.11
C ALA A 63 -15.48 -10.83 1.60
N ASP A 64 -16.44 -10.42 0.79
CA ASP A 64 -16.24 -10.12 -0.62
C ASP A 64 -15.54 -8.74 -0.74
N LEU A 65 -14.22 -8.77 -0.61
CA LEU A 65 -13.39 -7.57 -0.62
C LEU A 65 -13.44 -6.87 -1.99
N PRO A 66 -13.49 -5.52 -2.04
CA PRO A 66 -13.41 -4.81 -3.30
C PRO A 66 -12.04 -5.03 -3.95
N LEU A 67 -12.01 -4.94 -5.30
CA LEU A 67 -10.79 -5.15 -6.09
C LEU A 67 -9.66 -4.16 -5.77
N TYR A 68 -10.01 -2.97 -5.26
CA TYR A 68 -9.08 -1.90 -4.92
C TYR A 68 -9.26 -1.56 -3.44
N LEU A 69 -8.31 -1.98 -2.62
CA LEU A 69 -8.34 -1.75 -1.18
C LEU A 69 -7.60 -0.47 -0.81
N ILE A 70 -8.23 0.39 -0.04
CA ILE A 70 -7.60 1.49 0.67
C ILE A 70 -7.84 1.25 2.15
N LEU A 71 -6.81 0.80 2.87
CA LEU A 71 -6.94 0.54 4.29
C LEU A 71 -7.21 1.84 5.04
N PRO A 72 -8.14 1.86 6.00
CA PRO A 72 -8.43 3.05 6.80
C PRO A 72 -7.23 3.39 7.71
N ALA A 73 -6.94 4.68 7.84
CA ALA A 73 -5.89 5.15 8.76
C ALA A 73 -6.35 5.16 10.22
N THR A 74 -7.68 5.23 10.44
CA THR A 74 -8.29 5.27 11.78
C THR A 74 -9.58 4.46 11.79
N TYR A 75 -9.94 3.96 12.96
CA TYR A 75 -11.22 3.34 13.25
C TYR A 75 -11.64 3.73 14.67
N GLU A 76 -12.90 4.14 14.88
CA GLU A 76 -13.42 4.61 16.18
C GLU A 76 -12.44 5.54 16.91
N GLU A 77 -12.00 6.59 16.21
CA GLU A 77 -11.09 7.64 16.70
C GLU A 77 -9.67 7.19 17.08
N LYS A 78 -9.35 5.89 16.94
CA LYS A 78 -8.00 5.36 17.18
C LYS A 78 -7.30 5.02 15.85
N PRO A 79 -5.96 5.14 15.79
CA PRO A 79 -5.21 4.79 14.59
C PRO A 79 -5.23 3.28 14.30
N VAL A 80 -5.20 2.91 13.02
CA VAL A 80 -4.85 1.57 12.57
C VAL A 80 -3.32 1.50 12.51
N VAL A 81 -2.72 0.69 13.38
CA VAL A 81 -1.27 0.65 13.60
C VAL A 81 -0.58 -0.60 13.04
N ALA A 82 -1.31 -1.66 12.78
CA ALA A 82 -0.73 -2.88 12.25
C ALA A 82 -1.72 -3.66 11.37
N ILE A 83 -1.17 -4.49 10.50
CA ILE A 83 -1.90 -5.51 9.74
C ILE A 83 -1.63 -6.86 10.39
N LYS A 84 -2.71 -7.60 10.69
CA LYS A 84 -2.65 -8.89 11.37
C LYS A 84 -1.85 -9.92 10.58
N GLU A 85 -1.19 -10.83 11.30
CA GLU A 85 -0.61 -12.03 10.67
C GLU A 85 -1.69 -12.75 9.86
N ARG A 86 -1.38 -13.05 8.57
CA ARG A 86 -2.29 -13.65 7.58
C ARG A 86 -3.61 -12.88 7.37
N GLY A 87 -3.71 -11.64 7.83
CA GLY A 87 -4.98 -10.90 7.88
C GLY A 87 -5.68 -10.70 6.54
N PHE A 88 -4.95 -10.75 5.43
CA PHE A 88 -5.47 -10.64 4.06
C PHE A 88 -4.96 -11.77 3.17
N ALA A 89 -4.44 -12.87 3.74
CA ALA A 89 -3.86 -13.94 2.95
C ALA A 89 -4.90 -14.59 2.02
N GLY A 90 -4.50 -14.85 0.77
CA GLY A 90 -5.37 -15.41 -0.26
C GLY A 90 -6.42 -14.44 -0.83
N GLY A 91 -6.38 -13.16 -0.45
CA GLY A 91 -7.34 -12.16 -0.93
C GLY A 91 -7.31 -11.99 -2.45
N GLU A 92 -8.46 -11.71 -3.05
CA GLU A 92 -8.65 -11.64 -4.51
C GLU A 92 -8.64 -10.21 -5.07
N PHE A 93 -8.17 -9.24 -4.30
CA PHE A 93 -8.03 -7.85 -4.73
C PHE A 93 -6.80 -7.61 -5.63
N ILE A 94 -6.85 -6.54 -6.43
CA ILE A 94 -5.83 -6.17 -7.42
C ILE A 94 -4.83 -5.19 -6.85
N SER A 95 -5.27 -4.29 -5.97
CA SER A 95 -4.39 -3.31 -5.34
C SER A 95 -4.69 -3.10 -3.88
N VAL A 96 -3.67 -2.70 -3.13
CA VAL A 96 -3.81 -2.26 -1.74
C VAL A 96 -3.00 -1.00 -1.48
N SER A 97 -3.63 -0.02 -0.85
CA SER A 97 -3.00 1.18 -0.30
C SER A 97 -2.95 1.08 1.21
N ILE A 98 -1.75 1.17 1.78
CA ILE A 98 -1.46 1.04 3.21
C ILE A 98 -1.07 2.42 3.74
N PRO A 99 -1.84 2.99 4.67
CA PRO A 99 -1.59 4.33 5.19
C PRO A 99 -0.30 4.40 6.03
N ALA A 100 0.25 5.59 6.16
CA ALA A 100 1.51 5.83 6.86
C ALA A 100 1.49 5.46 8.35
N GLY A 101 0.31 5.52 8.97
CA GLY A 101 0.11 5.15 10.39
C GLY A 101 0.28 3.66 10.68
N VAL A 102 0.22 2.79 9.66
CA VAL A 102 0.46 1.35 9.83
C VAL A 102 1.95 1.11 9.98
N THR A 103 2.41 0.86 11.19
CA THR A 103 3.83 0.67 11.52
C THR A 103 4.30 -0.77 11.30
N GLU A 104 3.40 -1.75 11.22
CA GLU A 104 3.75 -3.14 11.03
C GLU A 104 2.81 -3.87 10.06
N THR A 105 3.38 -4.54 9.07
CA THR A 105 2.69 -5.54 8.26
C THR A 105 3.09 -6.91 8.76
N GLY A 106 2.12 -7.64 9.31
CA GLY A 106 2.34 -8.93 9.97
C GLY A 106 2.90 -10.02 9.07
N ILE A 107 3.37 -11.10 9.68
CA ILE A 107 3.90 -12.27 8.97
C ILE A 107 2.81 -12.83 8.03
N ARG A 108 3.16 -13.03 6.75
CA ARG A 108 2.24 -13.54 5.72
C ARG A 108 0.94 -12.74 5.57
N ALA A 109 0.93 -11.47 5.95
CA ALA A 109 -0.29 -10.66 5.97
C ALA A 109 -1.06 -10.68 4.63
N PHE A 110 -0.35 -10.67 3.50
CA PHE A 110 -0.88 -10.72 2.14
C PHE A 110 -0.37 -11.96 1.36
N ALA A 111 0.01 -13.04 2.05
CA ALA A 111 0.51 -14.21 1.36
C ALA A 111 -0.53 -14.78 0.39
N ASP A 112 -0.08 -15.26 -0.77
CA ASP A 112 -0.90 -15.92 -1.79
C ASP A 112 -2.04 -15.06 -2.38
N CYS A 113 -1.94 -13.72 -2.30
CA CYS A 113 -2.84 -12.81 -3.01
C CYS A 113 -2.55 -12.86 -4.52
N LYS A 114 -3.13 -13.83 -5.21
CA LYS A 114 -2.79 -14.20 -6.61
C LYS A 114 -3.05 -13.11 -7.65
N TYR A 115 -3.96 -12.19 -7.35
CA TYR A 115 -4.34 -11.11 -8.25
C TYR A 115 -3.69 -9.77 -7.91
N LEU A 116 -3.08 -9.66 -6.73
CA LEU A 116 -2.44 -8.43 -6.25
C LEU A 116 -1.32 -7.99 -7.20
N ALA A 117 -1.53 -6.88 -7.88
CA ALA A 117 -0.61 -6.31 -8.86
C ALA A 117 0.07 -5.03 -8.35
N THR A 118 -0.57 -4.28 -7.45
CA THR A 118 -0.09 -2.98 -6.97
C THR A 118 -0.17 -2.90 -5.44
N VAL A 119 0.93 -2.48 -4.83
CA VAL A 119 1.01 -2.19 -3.39
C VAL A 119 1.63 -0.81 -3.21
N VAL A 120 0.96 0.04 -2.43
CA VAL A 120 1.44 1.38 -2.09
C VAL A 120 1.52 1.51 -0.58
N TYR A 121 2.74 1.67 -0.06
CA TYR A 121 3.02 2.01 1.32
C TYR A 121 3.20 3.49 1.52
N GLY A 122 2.76 3.98 2.67
CA GLY A 122 3.02 5.36 3.07
C GLY A 122 2.24 6.37 2.25
N LYS A 123 1.05 6.01 1.76
CA LYS A 123 0.11 7.01 1.27
C LYS A 123 -0.09 8.04 2.39
N ASP A 124 -0.04 9.30 2.03
CA ASP A 124 -0.20 10.45 2.94
C ASP A 124 0.98 10.74 3.89
N VAL A 125 2.17 10.16 3.62
CA VAL A 125 3.39 10.58 4.34
C VAL A 125 3.87 11.92 3.78
N GLU A 126 3.89 12.93 4.64
CA GLU A 126 4.55 14.19 4.33
C GLU A 126 6.07 14.07 4.52
N LYS A 127 6.82 14.71 3.62
CA LYS A 127 8.26 14.86 3.79
C LYS A 127 8.56 15.84 4.92
N ASN A 128 9.61 15.56 5.71
CA ASN A 128 10.14 16.53 6.65
C ASN A 128 10.80 17.71 5.90
N LEU A 129 11.25 18.73 6.65
CA LEU A 129 11.93 19.92 6.08
C LEU A 129 13.23 19.59 5.30
N ALA A 130 13.83 18.42 5.54
CA ALA A 130 14.99 17.95 4.78
C ALA A 130 14.60 17.19 3.50
N GLY A 131 13.29 17.06 3.21
CA GLY A 131 12.78 16.32 2.05
C GLY A 131 12.76 14.81 2.22
N GLU A 132 12.92 14.31 3.45
CA GLU A 132 12.95 12.89 3.79
C GLU A 132 11.61 12.43 4.37
N TYR A 133 11.31 11.15 4.22
CA TYR A 133 10.16 10.50 4.85
C TYR A 133 10.55 9.91 6.20
N ALA A 134 9.71 10.08 7.22
CA ALA A 134 9.89 9.37 8.50
C ALA A 134 9.65 7.87 8.27
N ALA A 135 10.73 7.11 8.10
CA ALA A 135 10.65 5.67 7.87
C ALA A 135 10.36 4.94 9.19
N THR A 136 9.12 4.46 9.35
CA THR A 136 8.66 3.77 10.57
C THR A 136 8.02 2.41 10.29
N GLN A 137 7.72 2.11 9.03
CA GLN A 137 6.98 0.90 8.67
C GLN A 137 7.90 -0.32 8.57
N ILE A 138 7.45 -1.44 9.12
CA ILE A 138 8.16 -2.72 9.09
C ILE A 138 7.32 -3.72 8.30
N ILE A 139 7.94 -4.39 7.32
CA ILE A 139 7.35 -5.48 6.56
C ILE A 139 7.94 -6.79 7.08
N ARG A 140 7.12 -7.60 7.74
CA ARG A 140 7.54 -8.86 8.35
C ARG A 140 7.75 -9.96 7.32
N SER A 141 8.39 -11.05 7.78
CA SER A 141 8.75 -12.18 6.94
C SER A 141 7.56 -12.74 6.16
N TYR A 142 7.77 -12.98 4.88
CA TYR A 142 6.79 -13.56 3.97
C TYR A 142 5.50 -12.75 3.79
N ALA A 143 5.48 -11.46 4.16
CA ALA A 143 4.27 -10.66 4.15
C ALA A 143 3.52 -10.70 2.82
N PHE A 144 4.22 -10.73 1.69
CA PHE A 144 3.69 -10.80 0.33
C PHE A 144 4.11 -12.09 -0.40
N LEU A 145 4.39 -13.17 0.34
CA LEU A 145 4.76 -14.46 -0.24
C LEU A 145 3.76 -14.88 -1.33
N GLY A 146 4.24 -15.25 -2.51
CA GLY A 146 3.39 -15.80 -3.55
C GLY A 146 2.47 -14.81 -4.27
N CYS A 147 2.65 -13.50 -4.09
CA CYS A 147 1.96 -12.47 -4.87
C CYS A 147 2.51 -12.43 -6.31
N ALA A 148 2.22 -13.48 -7.10
CA ALA A 148 2.86 -13.72 -8.39
C ALA A 148 2.60 -12.65 -9.45
N LYS A 149 1.55 -11.84 -9.30
CA LYS A 149 1.21 -10.73 -10.19
C LYS A 149 1.72 -9.38 -9.71
N LEU A 150 2.35 -9.29 -8.53
CA LEU A 150 2.85 -8.03 -8.00
C LEU A 150 3.94 -7.47 -8.92
N GLU A 151 3.64 -6.33 -9.50
CA GLU A 151 4.48 -5.63 -10.47
C GLU A 151 4.86 -4.23 -9.99
N TYR A 152 3.91 -3.53 -9.35
CA TYR A 152 4.08 -2.15 -8.90
C TYR A 152 4.13 -2.10 -7.37
N LEU A 153 5.27 -1.67 -6.85
CA LEU A 153 5.52 -1.59 -5.41
C LEU A 153 6.13 -0.23 -5.05
N THR A 154 5.38 0.55 -4.28
CA THR A 154 5.86 1.81 -3.72
C THR A 154 6.09 1.62 -2.23
N LEU A 155 7.34 1.83 -1.79
CA LEU A 155 7.77 1.72 -0.40
C LEU A 155 8.19 3.10 0.11
N THR A 156 7.20 3.90 0.51
CA THR A 156 7.45 5.19 1.16
C THR A 156 7.40 4.98 2.67
N ALA A 157 8.39 5.49 3.40
CA ALA A 157 8.50 5.37 4.86
C ALA A 157 8.69 3.95 5.41
N VAL A 158 9.15 3.00 4.61
CA VAL A 158 9.51 1.66 5.08
C VAL A 158 10.93 1.67 5.64
N SER A 159 11.07 1.31 6.92
CA SER A 159 12.36 1.25 7.63
C SER A 159 12.98 -0.13 7.62
N LYS A 160 12.17 -1.19 7.52
CA LYS A 160 12.66 -2.56 7.59
C LYS A 160 11.85 -3.51 6.73
N ILE A 161 12.54 -4.43 6.06
CA ILE A 161 11.95 -5.51 5.27
C ILE A 161 12.64 -6.81 5.67
N ASP A 162 11.88 -7.70 6.31
CA ASP A 162 12.37 -8.99 6.80
C ASP A 162 12.52 -10.03 5.66
N GLY A 163 13.15 -11.15 5.98
CA GLY A 163 13.46 -12.22 5.04
C GLY A 163 12.23 -12.81 4.33
N GLY A 164 12.35 -13.06 3.04
CA GLY A 164 11.32 -13.65 2.21
C GLY A 164 10.06 -12.78 2.04
N ALA A 165 10.07 -11.51 2.48
CA ALA A 165 8.89 -10.66 2.49
C ALA A 165 8.15 -10.63 1.15
N PHE A 166 8.88 -10.64 0.03
CA PHE A 166 8.36 -10.66 -1.34
C PHE A 166 8.75 -11.93 -2.11
N ALA A 167 8.98 -13.04 -1.41
CA ALA A 167 9.34 -14.30 -2.06
C ALA A 167 8.25 -14.72 -3.06
N TYR A 168 8.66 -15.22 -4.24
CA TYR A 168 7.78 -15.60 -5.36
C TYR A 168 6.93 -14.48 -5.97
N CYS A 169 7.29 -13.20 -5.75
CA CYS A 169 6.72 -12.07 -6.50
C CYS A 169 7.39 -11.97 -7.89
N ASN A 170 7.11 -12.92 -8.78
CA ASN A 170 7.87 -13.12 -10.02
C ASN A 170 7.70 -12.02 -11.07
N LYS A 171 6.68 -11.20 -10.95
CA LYS A 171 6.45 -10.04 -11.84
C LYS A 171 7.22 -8.80 -11.42
N LEU A 172 7.63 -8.71 -10.16
CA LEU A 172 8.36 -7.57 -9.65
C LEU A 172 9.74 -7.47 -10.31
N LYS A 173 10.07 -6.31 -10.88
CA LYS A 173 11.33 -6.08 -11.63
C LYS A 173 12.32 -5.23 -10.86
N SER A 174 11.83 -4.15 -10.29
CA SER A 174 12.62 -3.19 -9.53
C SER A 174 11.81 -2.63 -8.37
N VAL A 175 12.50 -2.20 -7.36
CA VAL A 175 11.92 -1.54 -6.20
C VAL A 175 12.86 -0.44 -5.72
N THR A 176 12.31 0.67 -5.30
CA THR A 176 13.08 1.72 -4.62
C THR A 176 12.79 1.66 -3.14
N VAL A 177 13.84 1.52 -2.33
CA VAL A 177 13.77 1.48 -0.87
C VAL A 177 14.39 2.74 -0.28
N GLU A 178 14.00 3.12 0.93
CA GLU A 178 14.60 4.26 1.61
C GLU A 178 16.10 4.01 1.87
N LYS A 179 16.91 5.08 1.85
CA LYS A 179 18.37 5.02 2.03
C LYS A 179 18.77 4.30 3.31
N THR A 180 18.03 4.52 4.38
CA THR A 180 18.28 3.99 5.73
C THR A 180 17.56 2.68 6.01
N ALA A 181 16.76 2.15 5.06
CA ALA A 181 16.00 0.93 5.28
C ALA A 181 16.91 -0.29 5.49
N GLU A 182 16.60 -1.10 6.48
CA GLU A 182 17.17 -2.43 6.68
C GLU A 182 16.42 -3.42 5.78
N VAL A 183 17.13 -4.02 4.83
CA VAL A 183 16.55 -4.98 3.90
C VAL A 183 17.28 -6.31 4.01
N ALA A 184 16.56 -7.37 4.37
CA ALA A 184 17.13 -8.71 4.41
C ALA A 184 17.59 -9.15 3.01
N ALA A 185 18.66 -9.93 2.94
CA ALA A 185 19.29 -10.33 1.67
C ALA A 185 18.35 -11.13 0.76
N ASP A 186 17.41 -11.86 1.33
CA ASP A 186 16.39 -12.68 0.67
C ASP A 186 14.99 -12.05 0.67
N ALA A 187 14.88 -10.76 1.03
CA ALA A 187 13.61 -10.06 1.07
C ALA A 187 12.86 -10.06 -0.26
N PHE A 188 13.59 -10.01 -1.37
CA PHE A 188 13.08 -9.99 -2.73
C PHE A 188 13.59 -11.18 -3.54
N PRO A 189 12.88 -11.57 -4.62
CA PRO A 189 13.42 -12.50 -5.61
C PRO A 189 14.75 -12.02 -6.17
N SER A 190 15.68 -12.92 -6.46
CA SER A 190 17.02 -12.59 -6.98
C SER A 190 17.02 -11.82 -8.32
N THR A 191 15.89 -11.82 -9.02
CA THR A 191 15.68 -11.08 -10.28
C THR A 191 15.31 -9.61 -10.08
N VAL A 192 15.00 -9.20 -8.85
CA VAL A 192 14.56 -7.84 -8.51
C VAL A 192 15.76 -6.95 -8.25
N LYS A 193 15.80 -5.79 -8.90
CA LYS A 193 16.77 -4.74 -8.59
C LYS A 193 16.21 -3.84 -7.49
N ALA A 194 16.81 -3.93 -6.30
CA ALA A 194 16.50 -3.01 -5.19
C ALA A 194 17.48 -1.82 -5.27
N GLU A 195 16.93 -0.65 -5.54
CA GLU A 195 17.67 0.61 -5.60
C GLU A 195 17.39 1.43 -4.34
N ARG A 196 18.41 2.08 -3.81
CA ARG A 196 18.24 2.98 -2.66
C ARG A 196 17.90 4.38 -3.14
N ARG A 197 16.93 5.01 -2.49
CA ARG A 197 16.57 6.41 -2.75
C ARG A 197 17.77 7.31 -2.42
N VAL A 198 18.08 8.23 -3.31
CA VAL A 198 19.18 9.22 -3.14
C VAL A 198 18.73 10.39 -2.28
#